data_d9e2a1750aef971dfdeee75f92cbb54b
#
_entry.id   d9e2a1750aef971dfdeee75f92cbb54b
#
_cell.length_a   1.000
_cell.length_b   1.000
_cell.length_c   1.000
_cell.angle_alpha   90.00
_cell.angle_beta   90.00
_cell.angle_gamma   90.00
#
_symmetry.space_group_name_H-M   'P 1'
#
loop_
_entity.id
_entity.type
_entity.pdbx_description
1 polymer ?
#
loop_
_entity_poly.entity_id
_entity_poly.type
_entity_poly.pdbx_seq_one_letter_code
_entity_poly.pdbx_strand_id
1 'polypeptide(L)'
;MEKEKTLFNEEESYEYDASDKPFDFVEVGIGTALVCESDPVAREKISSAMRDMGYQITESASIKDAVKNMRFHIYDVIILNENFDTENSDTNIVLNSIANLNIGTRRQIFMALLSSRFRTMDNMTAFNKSVNVVINMKNIDDIGTILKRSLTDNAAFYHVFKEALKKKGRV
;
A
#
# COMPACT_ATOMS: atom_id res chain seq x y z
N MET A 1 -0.52 13.18 -29.21
CA MET A 1 -1.34 12.23 -28.41
C MET A 1 -0.38 11.26 -27.72
N GLU A 2 0.02 11.60 -26.51
CA GLU A 2 0.83 10.69 -25.69
C GLU A 2 -0.08 9.60 -25.14
N LYS A 3 0.24 8.37 -25.50
CA LYS A 3 -0.39 7.18 -24.90
C LYS A 3 -0.03 7.17 -23.43
N GLU A 4 -1.03 7.24 -22.56
CA GLU A 4 -0.88 6.91 -21.14
C GLU A 4 -0.17 5.55 -21.04
N LYS A 5 1.07 5.59 -20.53
CA LYS A 5 1.78 4.37 -20.16
C LYS A 5 1.06 3.78 -18.96
N THR A 6 0.30 2.72 -19.18
CA THR A 6 -0.18 1.84 -18.12
C THR A 6 1.00 1.39 -17.28
N LEU A 7 0.79 1.28 -15.97
CA LEU A 7 1.79 0.98 -14.94
C LEU A 7 2.66 -0.26 -15.20
N PHE A 8 2.23 -1.12 -16.10
CA PHE A 8 2.92 -2.36 -16.46
C PHE A 8 2.73 -2.63 -17.95
N ASN A 9 3.74 -2.27 -18.74
CA ASN A 9 3.80 -2.55 -20.16
C ASN A 9 4.53 -3.89 -20.36
N GLU A 10 3.83 -5.00 -20.16
CA GLU A 10 4.17 -6.28 -20.76
C GLU A 10 2.89 -6.91 -21.27
N GLU A 11 2.87 -7.11 -22.60
CA GLU A 11 1.82 -7.82 -23.32
C GLU A 11 1.89 -9.32 -22.99
N GLU A 12 1.53 -9.71 -21.78
CA GLU A 12 1.02 -11.05 -21.55
C GLU A 12 -0.51 -10.93 -21.64
N SER A 13 -1.07 -11.59 -22.63
CA SER A 13 -2.52 -11.75 -22.80
C SER A 13 -3.07 -12.55 -21.61
N TYR A 14 -3.40 -11.86 -20.54
CA TYR A 14 -4.17 -12.46 -19.47
C TYR A 14 -5.63 -12.46 -19.89
N GLU A 15 -6.20 -13.65 -20.06
CA GLU A 15 -7.65 -13.81 -20.13
C GLU A 15 -8.27 -13.10 -18.91
N TYR A 16 -9.21 -12.21 -19.17
CA TYR A 16 -9.94 -11.50 -18.13
C TYR A 16 -10.84 -12.50 -17.40
N ASP A 17 -10.42 -12.90 -16.20
CA ASP A 17 -11.26 -13.66 -15.28
C ASP A 17 -11.83 -12.72 -14.23
N ALA A 18 -13.15 -12.65 -14.11
CA ALA A 18 -13.83 -11.84 -13.10
C ALA A 18 -13.49 -12.27 -11.66
N SER A 19 -13.06 -13.53 -11.46
CA SER A 19 -12.59 -14.07 -10.18
C SER A 19 -11.24 -13.47 -9.75
N ASP A 20 -10.52 -12.85 -10.66
CA ASP A 20 -9.22 -12.21 -10.41
C ASP A 20 -9.30 -10.83 -9.73
N LYS A 21 -10.50 -10.30 -9.52
CA LYS A 21 -10.67 -9.03 -8.80
C LYS A 21 -10.39 -9.22 -7.31
N PRO A 22 -9.64 -8.29 -6.67
CA PRO A 22 -9.33 -8.40 -5.24
C PRO A 22 -10.56 -8.31 -4.35
N PHE A 23 -11.66 -7.75 -4.86
CA PHE A 23 -12.94 -7.65 -4.16
C PHE A 23 -14.09 -7.90 -5.13
N ASP A 24 -15.08 -8.70 -4.69
CA ASP A 24 -16.36 -8.84 -5.38
C ASP A 24 -17.17 -7.54 -5.27
N PHE A 25 -17.02 -6.84 -4.15
CA PHE A 25 -17.68 -5.60 -3.86
C PHE A 25 -16.84 -4.73 -2.90
N VAL A 26 -16.65 -3.46 -3.25
CA VAL A 26 -16.06 -2.45 -2.37
C VAL A 26 -17.17 -1.52 -1.93
N GLU A 27 -17.48 -1.50 -0.63
CA GLU A 27 -18.50 -0.60 -0.08
C GLU A 27 -18.03 0.86 -0.20
N VAL A 28 -18.93 1.71 -0.65
CA VAL A 28 -18.63 3.14 -0.79
C VAL A 28 -18.33 3.75 0.58
N GLY A 29 -17.16 4.39 0.70
CA GLY A 29 -16.73 5.04 1.93
C GLY A 29 -15.91 4.17 2.89
N ILE A 30 -15.72 2.88 2.58
CA ILE A 30 -14.79 2.01 3.31
C ILE A 30 -13.41 2.07 2.66
N GLY A 31 -12.37 2.32 3.46
CA GLY A 31 -11.00 2.29 2.99
C GLY A 31 -10.52 0.86 2.67
N THR A 32 -9.60 0.74 1.72
CA THR A 32 -9.03 -0.54 1.30
C THR A 32 -7.54 -0.63 1.64
N ALA A 33 -7.10 -1.80 2.10
CA ALA A 33 -5.69 -2.02 2.43
C ALA A 33 -5.15 -3.30 1.79
N LEU A 34 -3.93 -3.20 1.24
CA LEU A 34 -3.17 -4.33 0.72
C LEU A 34 -2.06 -4.68 1.73
N VAL A 35 -2.00 -5.94 2.14
CA VAL A 35 -1.00 -6.46 3.08
C VAL A 35 -0.07 -7.43 2.36
N CYS A 36 1.21 -7.11 2.34
CA CYS A 36 2.29 -7.89 1.74
C CYS A 36 3.29 -8.30 2.83
N GLU A 37 2.96 -9.38 3.55
CA GLU A 37 3.74 -9.95 4.64
C GLU A 37 3.75 -11.49 4.53
N SER A 38 4.92 -12.11 4.56
CA SER A 38 5.08 -13.56 4.43
C SER A 38 4.87 -14.30 5.76
N ASP A 39 5.25 -13.69 6.90
CA ASP A 39 5.04 -14.30 8.20
C ASP A 39 3.56 -14.28 8.61
N PRO A 40 2.93 -15.46 8.82
CA PRO A 40 1.49 -15.52 9.14
C PRO A 40 1.12 -14.80 10.43
N VAL A 41 2.00 -14.81 11.44
CA VAL A 41 1.74 -14.17 12.73
C VAL A 41 1.76 -12.65 12.60
N ALA A 42 2.78 -12.12 11.94
CA ALA A 42 2.87 -10.70 11.67
C ALA A 42 1.72 -10.23 10.76
N ARG A 43 1.42 -10.98 9.71
CA ARG A 43 0.32 -10.69 8.78
C ARG A 43 -1.01 -10.58 9.49
N GLU A 44 -1.35 -11.54 10.38
CA GLU A 44 -2.60 -11.49 11.13
C GLU A 44 -2.66 -10.28 12.08
N LYS A 45 -1.58 -9.92 12.75
CA LYS A 45 -1.53 -8.71 13.59
C LYS A 45 -1.80 -7.44 12.79
N ILE A 46 -1.21 -7.33 11.60
CA ILE A 46 -1.42 -6.20 10.68
C ILE A 46 -2.87 -6.18 10.21
N SER A 47 -3.36 -7.29 9.71
CA SER A 47 -4.71 -7.41 9.15
C SER A 47 -5.78 -7.14 10.21
N SER A 48 -5.62 -7.66 11.43
CA SER A 48 -6.51 -7.39 12.55
C SER A 48 -6.54 -5.91 12.90
N ALA A 49 -5.37 -5.28 13.02
CA ALA A 49 -5.27 -3.85 13.32
C ALA A 49 -5.96 -2.98 12.26
N MET A 50 -5.81 -3.34 10.98
CA MET A 50 -6.45 -2.61 9.88
C MET A 50 -7.97 -2.85 9.83
N ARG A 51 -8.45 -4.07 10.11
CA ARG A 51 -9.90 -4.35 10.24
C ARG A 51 -10.52 -3.55 11.38
N ASP A 52 -9.84 -3.45 12.51
CA ASP A 52 -10.30 -2.67 13.68
C ASP A 52 -10.41 -1.16 13.35
N MET A 53 -9.63 -0.68 12.39
CA MET A 53 -9.71 0.69 11.86
C MET A 53 -10.76 0.83 10.72
N GLY A 54 -11.47 -0.23 10.36
CA GLY A 54 -12.54 -0.21 9.37
C GLY A 54 -12.10 -0.40 7.91
N TYR A 55 -10.87 -0.90 7.67
CA TYR A 55 -10.41 -1.17 6.32
C TYR A 55 -10.82 -2.57 5.83
N GLN A 56 -11.17 -2.65 4.56
CA GLN A 56 -11.30 -3.91 3.84
C GLN A 56 -9.91 -4.38 3.39
N ILE A 57 -9.55 -5.63 3.74
CA ILE A 57 -8.18 -6.14 3.59
C ILE A 57 -8.07 -7.10 2.40
N THR A 58 -7.02 -6.90 1.61
CA THR A 58 -6.50 -7.89 0.67
C THR A 58 -5.12 -8.35 1.14
N GLU A 59 -4.92 -9.63 1.30
CA GLU A 59 -3.62 -10.24 1.63
C GLU A 59 -3.05 -10.84 0.35
N SER A 60 -1.84 -10.44 -0.02
CA SER A 60 -1.15 -11.00 -1.17
C SER A 60 -0.22 -12.15 -0.76
N ALA A 61 -0.26 -13.24 -1.54
CA ALA A 61 0.56 -14.41 -1.29
C ALA A 61 1.99 -14.27 -1.86
N SER A 62 2.18 -13.41 -2.86
CA SER A 62 3.45 -13.20 -3.56
C SER A 62 3.54 -11.79 -4.14
N ILE A 63 4.74 -11.38 -4.57
CA ILE A 63 4.94 -10.13 -5.33
C ILE A 63 4.07 -10.11 -6.59
N LYS A 64 3.99 -11.23 -7.32
CA LYS A 64 3.17 -11.34 -8.53
C LYS A 64 1.69 -11.09 -8.23
N ASP A 65 1.20 -11.64 -7.13
CA ASP A 65 -0.17 -11.45 -6.66
C ASP A 65 -0.42 -10.01 -6.22
N ALA A 66 0.51 -9.40 -5.47
CA ALA A 66 0.41 -8.00 -5.07
C ALA A 66 0.35 -7.05 -6.28
N VAL A 67 1.22 -7.24 -7.27
CA VAL A 67 1.23 -6.45 -8.50
C VAL A 67 -0.07 -6.63 -9.29
N LYS A 68 -0.60 -7.86 -9.38
CA LYS A 68 -1.89 -8.15 -10.00
C LYS A 68 -3.03 -7.39 -9.30
N ASN A 69 -3.11 -7.46 -7.98
CA ASN A 69 -4.13 -6.77 -7.19
C ASN A 69 -4.06 -5.24 -7.39
N MET A 70 -2.86 -4.67 -7.44
CA MET A 70 -2.64 -3.24 -7.69
C MET A 70 -3.01 -2.77 -9.11
N ARG A 71 -3.08 -3.67 -10.10
CA ARG A 71 -3.58 -3.35 -11.45
C ARG A 71 -5.09 -3.12 -11.49
N PHE A 72 -5.82 -3.84 -10.65
CA PHE A 72 -7.29 -3.81 -10.64
C PHE A 72 -7.86 -2.83 -9.64
N HIS A 73 -7.08 -2.43 -8.63
CA HIS A 73 -7.56 -1.56 -7.57
C HIS A 73 -6.46 -0.64 -7.03
N ILE A 74 -6.81 0.63 -6.80
CA ILE A 74 -5.95 1.58 -6.10
C ILE A 74 -6.29 1.49 -4.61
N TYR A 75 -5.38 0.93 -3.83
CA TYR A 75 -5.55 0.80 -2.38
C TYR A 75 -5.28 2.13 -1.67
N ASP A 76 -6.04 2.42 -0.62
CA ASP A 76 -5.79 3.58 0.23
C ASP A 76 -4.54 3.40 1.09
N VAL A 77 -4.30 2.16 1.53
CA VAL A 77 -3.15 1.79 2.35
C VAL A 77 -2.46 0.56 1.77
N ILE A 78 -1.14 0.61 1.69
CA ILE A 78 -0.31 -0.55 1.35
C ILE A 78 0.70 -0.76 2.48
N ILE A 79 0.72 -1.97 3.04
CA ILE A 79 1.66 -2.37 4.08
C ILE A 79 2.55 -3.46 3.48
N LEU A 80 3.82 -3.15 3.32
CA LEU A 80 4.79 -4.01 2.66
C LEU A 80 5.96 -4.32 3.58
N ASN A 81 6.25 -5.60 3.80
CA ASN A 81 7.54 -6.02 4.34
C ASN A 81 8.60 -5.93 3.24
N GLU A 82 9.73 -5.27 3.52
CA GLU A 82 10.81 -5.10 2.53
C GLU A 82 11.36 -6.44 2.00
N ASN A 83 11.25 -7.51 2.79
CA ASN A 83 11.67 -8.86 2.43
C ASN A 83 10.53 -9.74 1.88
N PHE A 84 9.35 -9.16 1.62
CA PHE A 84 8.22 -9.91 1.09
C PHE A 84 8.56 -10.51 -0.27
N ASP A 85 8.56 -11.85 -0.35
CA ASP A 85 8.81 -12.63 -1.57
C ASP A 85 10.07 -12.20 -2.36
N THR A 86 11.12 -11.73 -1.66
CA THR A 86 12.38 -11.32 -2.28
C THR A 86 13.58 -11.62 -1.37
N GLU A 87 14.69 -12.01 -1.97
CA GLU A 87 15.97 -12.18 -1.27
C GLU A 87 16.71 -10.85 -1.08
N ASN A 88 16.39 -9.84 -1.90
CA ASN A 88 17.03 -8.53 -1.84
C ASN A 88 15.98 -7.43 -1.62
N SER A 89 15.93 -6.92 -0.39
CA SER A 89 15.02 -5.86 0.01
C SER A 89 15.18 -4.54 -0.76
N ASP A 90 16.36 -4.27 -1.30
CA ASP A 90 16.62 -3.03 -2.05
C ASP A 90 16.08 -3.08 -3.49
N THR A 91 15.73 -4.27 -3.98
CA THR A 91 15.14 -4.50 -5.31
C THR A 91 13.68 -4.96 -5.26
N ASN A 92 12.98 -4.68 -4.18
CA ASN A 92 11.58 -5.06 -4.05
C ASN A 92 10.71 -4.41 -5.13
N ILE A 93 10.10 -5.24 -5.98
CA ILE A 93 9.35 -4.80 -7.16
C ILE A 93 8.11 -3.99 -6.76
N VAL A 94 7.42 -4.36 -5.68
CA VAL A 94 6.23 -3.62 -5.20
C VAL A 94 6.63 -2.21 -4.78
N LEU A 95 7.71 -2.07 -4.03
CA LEU A 95 8.23 -0.77 -3.59
C LEU A 95 8.62 0.11 -4.78
N ASN A 96 9.36 -0.47 -5.74
CA ASN A 96 9.76 0.23 -6.95
C ASN A 96 8.56 0.63 -7.82
N SER A 97 7.55 -0.21 -7.93
CA SER A 97 6.33 0.08 -8.68
C SER A 97 5.59 1.28 -8.09
N ILE A 98 5.47 1.36 -6.76
CA ILE A 98 4.82 2.47 -6.07
C ILE A 98 5.64 3.76 -6.19
N ALA A 99 6.97 3.67 -6.08
CA ALA A 99 7.86 4.83 -6.22
C ALA A 99 7.79 5.47 -7.62
N ASN A 100 7.48 4.68 -8.65
CA ASN A 100 7.37 5.13 -10.03
C ASN A 100 5.95 5.57 -10.44
N LEU A 101 4.97 5.54 -9.54
CA LEU A 101 3.64 6.06 -9.82
C LEU A 101 3.66 7.56 -10.09
N ASN A 102 2.75 8.03 -10.95
CA ASN A 102 2.56 9.47 -11.09
C ASN A 102 2.16 10.08 -9.74
N ILE A 103 2.57 11.32 -9.52
CA ILE A 103 2.42 11.98 -8.22
C ILE A 103 0.95 12.11 -7.78
N GLY A 104 0.01 12.26 -8.72
CA GLY A 104 -1.41 12.35 -8.43
C GLY A 104 -1.95 11.07 -7.80
N THR A 105 -1.60 9.91 -8.36
CA THR A 105 -1.96 8.59 -7.82
C THR A 105 -1.18 8.29 -6.54
N ARG A 106 0.15 8.55 -6.53
CA ARG A 106 1.00 8.25 -5.37
C ARG A 106 0.53 8.96 -4.10
N ARG A 107 0.05 10.19 -4.20
CA ARG A 107 -0.46 10.97 -3.06
C ARG A 107 -1.75 10.43 -2.44
N GLN A 108 -2.47 9.57 -3.15
CA GLN A 108 -3.69 8.94 -2.66
C GLN A 108 -3.40 7.68 -1.85
N ILE A 109 -2.21 7.10 -2.00
CA ILE A 109 -1.80 5.85 -1.37
C ILE A 109 -0.94 6.15 -0.14
N PHE A 110 -1.36 5.64 1.03
CA PHE A 110 -0.51 5.59 2.21
C PHE A 110 0.33 4.32 2.19
N MET A 111 1.66 4.47 2.18
CA MET A 111 2.59 3.35 2.13
C MET A 111 3.33 3.20 3.46
N ALA A 112 3.17 2.05 4.11
CA ALA A 112 3.94 1.65 5.29
C ALA A 112 4.95 0.56 4.90
N LEU A 113 6.22 0.78 5.22
CA LEU A 113 7.31 -0.17 5.01
C LEU A 113 7.67 -0.86 6.32
N LEU A 114 7.54 -2.18 6.37
CA LEU A 114 8.03 -3.01 7.47
C LEU A 114 9.47 -3.40 7.20
N SER A 115 10.33 -3.25 8.18
CA SER A 115 11.77 -3.53 8.06
C SER A 115 12.35 -4.05 9.36
N SER A 116 13.32 -4.94 9.27
CA SER A 116 14.16 -5.34 10.41
C SER A 116 15.39 -4.46 10.58
N ARG A 117 15.72 -3.63 9.58
CA ARG A 117 16.94 -2.83 9.52
C ARG A 117 16.76 -1.41 10.03
N PHE A 118 15.62 -0.81 9.75
CA PHE A 118 15.37 0.61 9.98
C PHE A 118 14.60 0.85 11.28
N ARG A 119 14.79 2.03 11.85
CA ARG A 119 14.08 2.45 13.06
C ARG A 119 12.64 2.86 12.73
N THR A 120 11.71 2.49 13.61
CA THR A 120 10.32 2.92 13.51
C THR A 120 10.22 4.45 13.51
N MET A 121 9.41 4.98 12.59
CA MET A 121 9.17 6.42 12.39
C MET A 121 10.42 7.22 12.01
N ASP A 122 11.39 6.59 11.34
CA ASP A 122 12.53 7.28 10.74
C ASP A 122 12.09 8.01 9.47
N ASN A 123 11.85 9.31 9.60
CA ASN A 123 11.34 10.15 8.51
C ASN A 123 12.33 10.27 7.33
N MET A 124 13.65 10.26 7.59
CA MET A 124 14.65 10.35 6.52
C MET A 124 14.71 9.06 5.71
N THR A 125 14.65 7.91 6.39
CA THR A 125 14.53 6.63 5.71
C THR A 125 13.22 6.53 4.93
N ALA A 126 12.11 6.95 5.50
CA ALA A 126 10.80 6.96 4.82
C ALA A 126 10.86 7.82 3.54
N PHE A 127 11.44 9.01 3.62
CA PHE A 127 11.63 9.89 2.47
C PHE A 127 12.50 9.23 1.39
N ASN A 128 13.66 8.67 1.75
CA ASN A 128 14.57 8.02 0.81
C ASN A 128 13.97 6.77 0.15
N LYS A 129 13.10 6.05 0.84
CA LYS A 129 12.39 4.87 0.32
C LYS A 129 11.06 5.21 -0.36
N SER A 130 10.69 6.48 -0.44
CA SER A 130 9.42 6.94 -1.03
C SER A 130 8.18 6.35 -0.35
N VAL A 131 8.26 6.13 0.97
CA VAL A 131 7.15 5.62 1.80
C VAL A 131 6.69 6.68 2.80
N ASN A 132 5.50 6.49 3.37
CA ASN A 132 4.95 7.44 4.33
C ASN A 132 5.46 7.17 5.76
N VAL A 133 5.66 5.91 6.10
CA VAL A 133 6.18 5.49 7.40
C VAL A 133 7.03 4.24 7.28
N VAL A 134 8.07 4.15 8.10
CA VAL A 134 8.85 2.94 8.31
C VAL A 134 8.53 2.38 9.69
N ILE A 135 8.30 1.08 9.80
CA ILE A 135 7.99 0.38 11.04
C ILE A 135 8.95 -0.78 11.21
N ASN A 136 9.70 -0.79 12.32
CA ASN A 136 10.58 -1.90 12.61
C ASN A 136 9.76 -3.12 13.08
N MET A 137 10.11 -4.31 12.60
CA MET A 137 9.45 -5.56 12.97
C MET A 137 9.45 -5.85 14.48
N LYS A 138 10.40 -5.27 15.24
CA LYS A 138 10.40 -5.33 16.71
C LYS A 138 9.20 -4.65 17.35
N ASN A 139 8.56 -3.73 16.65
CA ASN A 139 7.39 -2.99 17.11
C ASN A 139 6.08 -3.52 16.52
N ILE A 140 6.08 -4.75 15.99
CA ILE A 140 4.90 -5.33 15.34
C ILE A 140 3.69 -5.46 16.28
N ASP A 141 3.93 -5.61 17.58
CA ASP A 141 2.86 -5.68 18.58
C ASP A 141 2.12 -4.34 18.76
N ASP A 142 2.79 -3.24 18.46
CA ASP A 142 2.24 -1.88 18.53
C ASP A 142 1.75 -1.36 17.16
N ILE A 143 1.68 -2.23 16.14
CA ILE A 143 1.40 -1.87 14.74
C ILE A 143 0.12 -1.04 14.59
N GLY A 144 -0.94 -1.40 15.30
CA GLY A 144 -2.22 -0.69 15.26
C GLY A 144 -2.11 0.76 15.73
N THR A 145 -1.41 1.01 16.84
CA THR A 145 -1.18 2.36 17.37
C THR A 145 -0.31 3.19 16.43
N ILE A 146 0.75 2.61 15.88
CA ILE A 146 1.67 3.28 14.96
C ILE A 146 0.96 3.65 13.66
N LEU A 147 0.23 2.71 13.06
CA LEU A 147 -0.52 2.95 11.82
C LEU A 147 -1.62 4.00 12.02
N LYS A 148 -2.40 3.89 13.09
CA LYS A 148 -3.47 4.86 13.39
C LYS A 148 -2.93 6.29 13.50
N ARG A 149 -1.83 6.49 14.23
CA ARG A 149 -1.16 7.78 14.35
C ARG A 149 -0.67 8.27 12.99
N SER A 150 0.07 7.45 12.26
CA SER A 150 0.66 7.83 10.98
C SER A 150 -0.40 8.14 9.92
N LEU A 151 -1.51 7.39 9.89
CA LEU A 151 -2.66 7.65 9.01
C LEU A 151 -3.35 8.97 9.37
N THR A 152 -3.50 9.27 10.66
CA THR A 152 -4.07 10.53 11.14
C THR A 152 -3.20 11.72 10.73
N ASP A 153 -1.88 11.63 10.92
CA ASP A 153 -0.92 12.67 10.54
C ASP A 153 -0.92 12.89 9.02
N ASN A 154 -0.97 11.80 8.24
CA ASN A 154 -1.08 11.86 6.79
C ASN A 154 -2.40 12.49 6.31
N ALA A 155 -3.51 12.15 6.95
CA ALA A 155 -4.81 12.73 6.63
C ALA A 155 -4.83 14.24 6.90
N ALA A 156 -4.26 14.68 8.01
CA ALA A 156 -4.11 16.10 8.34
C ALA A 156 -3.22 16.84 7.33
N PHE A 157 -2.08 16.24 6.95
CA PHE A 157 -1.16 16.82 5.98
C PHE A 157 -1.81 17.02 4.59
N TYR A 158 -2.58 16.04 4.11
CA TYR A 158 -3.21 16.08 2.80
C TYR A 158 -4.65 16.62 2.80
N HIS A 159 -5.13 17.15 3.93
CA HIS A 159 -6.53 17.58 4.05
C HIS A 159 -6.93 18.58 2.95
N VAL A 160 -6.16 19.66 2.77
CA VAL A 160 -6.46 20.70 1.76
C VAL A 160 -6.41 20.12 0.34
N PHE A 161 -5.45 19.26 0.05
CA PHE A 161 -5.33 18.62 -1.26
C PHE A 161 -6.55 17.74 -1.58
N LYS A 162 -6.97 16.90 -0.64
CA LYS A 162 -8.14 16.03 -0.80
C LYS A 162 -9.45 16.82 -0.94
N GLU A 163 -9.61 17.90 -0.18
CA GLU A 163 -10.76 18.78 -0.30
C GLU A 163 -10.81 19.47 -1.68
N ALA A 164 -9.66 19.90 -2.21
CA ALA A 164 -9.59 20.48 -3.55
C ALA A 164 -9.94 19.45 -4.64
N LEU A 165 -9.53 18.20 -4.50
CA LEU A 165 -9.90 17.12 -5.43
C LEU A 165 -11.41 16.84 -5.40
N LYS A 166 -12.01 16.73 -4.21
CA LYS A 166 -13.46 16.54 -4.06
C LYS A 166 -14.27 17.64 -4.72
N LYS A 167 -13.89 18.92 -4.50
CA LYS A 167 -14.54 20.08 -5.13
C LYS A 167 -14.48 20.05 -6.65
N LYS A 168 -13.47 19.40 -7.23
CA LYS A 168 -13.31 19.23 -8.69
C LYS A 168 -13.92 17.95 -9.23
N GLY A 169 -14.60 17.14 -8.38
CA GLY A 169 -15.20 15.86 -8.78
C GLY A 169 -14.17 14.83 -9.26
N ARG A 170 -12.94 14.88 -8.73
CA ARG A 170 -11.83 13.96 -9.11
C ARG A 170 -11.56 12.87 -8.09
N VAL A 171 -12.42 12.71 -7.09
CA VAL A 171 -12.41 11.61 -6.10
C VAL A 171 -13.85 11.23 -5.80
#